data_3db73e8e1ed142bb48176bfe2c2d39d1
#
_entry.id   3db73e8e1ed142bb48176bfe2c2d39d1
#
_cell.length_a   1.000
_cell.length_b   1.000
_cell.length_c   1.000
_cell.angle_alpha   90.00
_cell.angle_beta   90.00
_cell.angle_gamma   90.00
#
_symmetry.space_group_name_H-M   'P 1'
#
loop_
_entity.id
_entity.type
_entity.pdbx_description
1 polymer ?
#
loop_
_entity_poly.entity_id
_entity_poly.type
_entity_poly.pdbx_seq_one_letter_code
_entity_poly.pdbx_strand_id
1 'polypeptide(L)'
;MSANVDLNNRPDYDQVLQDIADYVLDFRIESEEALNTARNCLMDTLGCGLLALRFPECTKHLGPVVEGSVVPFGARVPGTSYRLDPVKAAWDIGCTVRWLDYNDTWLAAEWGHPSDNLGGILAVADHLSQKRLAGGDAPLTLRTVLDAMIMAHEIQGVIALENSFNRVGLDHVILVKVASTAVTAKLMGANREQLLSALSHAFADGQALRTYRHAPNAGSRKSWAAGDASSRGVRLADIAMRGEMGIPGVLSAKQWEQLQALSLKLQVKATALLLAACSLQLAACSCLPYLNRRSTPFSTRIFAEISSTEKCVELMFGMFSRRNRFSTSRTSNSHWA
;
A
#
# COMPACT_ATOMS: atom_id res chain seq x y z
N MET A 1 -34.60 22.63 23.00
CA MET A 1 -33.54 22.47 21.97
C MET A 1 -33.93 21.25 21.16
N SER A 2 -34.43 21.43 19.95
CA SER A 2 -34.77 20.30 19.08
C SER A 2 -33.44 19.61 18.75
N ALA A 3 -33.29 18.36 19.12
CA ALA A 3 -32.23 17.54 18.63
C ALA A 3 -32.30 17.60 17.10
N ASN A 4 -31.20 17.96 16.46
CA ASN A 4 -31.10 18.06 15.02
C ASN A 4 -31.14 16.63 14.46
N VAL A 5 -32.36 16.12 14.26
CA VAL A 5 -32.60 14.75 13.74
C VAL A 5 -31.96 14.60 12.34
N ASP A 6 -31.79 15.70 11.62
CA ASP A 6 -31.18 15.73 10.29
C ASP A 6 -29.67 15.37 10.29
N LEU A 7 -28.99 15.44 11.43
CA LEU A 7 -27.59 15.02 11.54
C LEU A 7 -27.38 13.50 11.38
N ASN A 8 -28.45 12.71 11.47
CA ASN A 8 -28.43 11.27 11.26
C ASN A 8 -28.86 10.87 9.84
N ASN A 9 -29.20 11.82 8.98
CA ASN A 9 -29.48 11.50 7.58
C ASN A 9 -28.17 11.15 6.89
N ARG A 10 -28.03 9.88 6.51
CA ARG A 10 -26.82 9.39 5.86
C ARG A 10 -26.79 9.89 4.41
N PRO A 11 -25.71 10.54 3.96
CA PRO A 11 -25.56 10.91 2.57
C PRO A 11 -25.37 9.65 1.69
N ASP A 12 -25.38 9.83 0.39
CA ASP A 12 -24.90 8.83 -0.55
C ASP A 12 -23.41 8.56 -0.35
N TYR A 13 -22.96 7.35 -0.72
CA TYR A 13 -21.54 7.04 -0.69
C TYR A 13 -20.75 7.93 -1.67
N ASP A 14 -19.50 8.23 -1.31
CA ASP A 14 -18.59 8.94 -2.19
C ASP A 14 -18.52 8.29 -3.57
N GLN A 15 -18.48 9.10 -4.63
CA GLN A 15 -18.64 8.65 -6.01
C GLN A 15 -17.60 7.57 -6.39
N VAL A 16 -16.35 7.70 -5.95
CA VAL A 16 -15.31 6.72 -6.24
C VAL A 16 -15.63 5.32 -5.67
N LEU A 17 -16.32 5.26 -4.52
CA LEU A 17 -16.75 3.99 -3.95
C LEU A 17 -17.86 3.37 -4.81
N GLN A 18 -18.78 4.21 -5.29
CA GLN A 18 -19.86 3.78 -6.18
C GLN A 18 -19.29 3.26 -7.51
N ASP A 19 -18.37 4.01 -8.13
CA ASP A 19 -17.72 3.62 -9.39
C ASP A 19 -16.98 2.29 -9.27
N ILE A 20 -16.24 2.08 -8.17
CA ILE A 20 -15.57 0.79 -7.90
C ILE A 20 -16.59 -0.32 -7.71
N ALA A 21 -17.66 -0.07 -6.95
CA ALA A 21 -18.68 -1.09 -6.69
C ALA A 21 -19.41 -1.51 -7.98
N ASP A 22 -19.80 -0.54 -8.80
CA ASP A 22 -20.50 -0.79 -10.06
C ASP A 22 -19.58 -1.50 -11.06
N TYR A 23 -18.31 -1.08 -11.17
CA TYR A 23 -17.30 -1.78 -11.95
C TYR A 23 -17.15 -3.25 -11.51
N VAL A 24 -16.96 -3.50 -10.23
CA VAL A 24 -16.75 -4.85 -9.71
C VAL A 24 -17.96 -5.76 -9.91
N LEU A 25 -19.17 -5.24 -9.74
CA LEU A 25 -20.38 -6.06 -9.83
C LEU A 25 -20.82 -6.31 -11.28
N ASP A 26 -20.76 -5.30 -12.14
CA ASP A 26 -21.42 -5.31 -13.43
C ASP A 26 -20.48 -5.54 -14.60
N PHE A 27 -19.20 -5.14 -14.47
CA PHE A 27 -18.26 -5.26 -15.60
C PHE A 27 -17.87 -6.72 -15.85
N ARG A 28 -17.84 -7.10 -17.14
CA ARG A 28 -17.40 -8.42 -17.61
C ARG A 28 -16.10 -8.28 -18.38
N ILE A 29 -15.12 -9.08 -17.99
CA ILE A 29 -13.82 -9.12 -18.65
C ILE A 29 -13.92 -10.07 -19.83
N GLU A 30 -13.81 -9.53 -21.06
CA GLU A 30 -13.90 -10.30 -22.29
C GLU A 30 -12.59 -10.29 -23.10
N SER A 31 -11.64 -9.43 -22.74
CA SER A 31 -10.37 -9.30 -23.45
C SER A 31 -9.49 -10.53 -23.25
N GLU A 32 -9.20 -11.23 -24.32
CA GLU A 32 -8.26 -12.36 -24.35
C GLU A 32 -6.83 -11.92 -24.00
N GLU A 33 -6.44 -10.70 -24.38
CA GLU A 33 -5.14 -10.14 -24.04
C GLU A 33 -5.01 -9.93 -22.52
N ALA A 34 -6.05 -9.36 -21.88
CA ALA A 34 -6.09 -9.18 -20.43
C ALA A 34 -6.00 -10.52 -19.70
N LEU A 35 -6.74 -11.53 -20.17
CA LEU A 35 -6.71 -12.88 -19.59
C LEU A 35 -5.37 -13.57 -19.76
N ASN A 36 -4.72 -13.44 -20.91
CA ASN A 36 -3.40 -14.01 -21.16
C ASN A 36 -2.34 -13.32 -20.31
N THR A 37 -2.41 -12.00 -20.19
CA THR A 37 -1.52 -11.21 -19.34
C THR A 37 -1.71 -11.58 -17.87
N ALA A 38 -2.95 -11.69 -17.40
CA ALA A 38 -3.23 -12.11 -16.02
C ALA A 38 -2.75 -13.53 -15.73
N ARG A 39 -2.83 -14.43 -16.70
CA ARG A 39 -2.29 -15.81 -16.60
C ARG A 39 -0.77 -15.80 -16.42
N ASN A 40 -0.07 -14.99 -17.22
CA ASN A 40 1.38 -14.82 -17.11
C ASN A 40 1.77 -14.19 -15.77
N CYS A 41 1.05 -13.14 -15.36
CA CYS A 41 1.24 -12.49 -14.06
C CYS A 41 1.01 -13.46 -12.89
N LEU A 42 -0.02 -14.31 -12.97
CA LEU A 42 -0.28 -15.34 -11.95
C LEU A 42 0.88 -16.33 -11.84
N MET A 43 1.40 -16.81 -12.97
CA MET A 43 2.54 -17.75 -13.00
C MET A 43 3.80 -17.11 -12.39
N ASP A 44 4.13 -15.89 -12.80
CA ASP A 44 5.27 -15.14 -12.28
C ASP A 44 5.15 -14.90 -10.78
N THR A 45 3.99 -14.40 -10.35
CA THR A 45 3.71 -14.09 -8.94
C THR A 45 3.78 -15.33 -8.04
N LEU A 46 3.24 -16.46 -8.49
CA LEU A 46 3.38 -17.73 -7.76
C LEU A 46 4.84 -18.20 -7.74
N GLY A 47 5.56 -18.01 -8.83
CA GLY A 47 7.01 -18.31 -8.90
C GLY A 47 7.80 -17.49 -7.88
N CYS A 48 7.52 -16.20 -7.76
CA CYS A 48 8.10 -15.33 -6.71
C CYS A 48 7.82 -15.87 -5.30
N GLY A 49 6.56 -16.24 -5.04
CA GLY A 49 6.14 -16.78 -3.75
C GLY A 49 6.85 -18.10 -3.41
N LEU A 50 6.95 -19.03 -4.36
CA LEU A 50 7.63 -20.31 -4.17
C LEU A 50 9.14 -20.12 -3.95
N LEU A 51 9.77 -19.18 -4.67
CA LEU A 51 11.18 -18.87 -4.48
C LEU A 51 11.44 -18.26 -3.10
N ALA A 52 10.53 -17.44 -2.58
CA ALA A 52 10.62 -16.81 -1.27
C ALA A 52 10.68 -17.82 -0.11
N LEU A 53 10.14 -19.03 -0.29
CA LEU A 53 10.19 -20.10 0.72
C LEU A 53 11.60 -20.60 1.03
N ARG A 54 12.59 -20.25 0.22
CA ARG A 54 14.00 -20.54 0.48
C ARG A 54 14.64 -19.67 1.56
N PHE A 55 13.96 -18.59 1.96
CA PHE A 55 14.51 -17.59 2.86
C PHE A 55 13.89 -17.71 4.26
N PRO A 56 14.68 -18.09 5.29
CA PRO A 56 14.18 -18.20 6.66
C PRO A 56 13.56 -16.93 7.19
N GLU A 57 14.04 -15.75 6.74
CA GLU A 57 13.51 -14.44 7.12
C GLU A 57 12.06 -14.26 6.64
N CYS A 58 11.68 -14.90 5.54
CA CYS A 58 10.32 -14.96 5.04
C CYS A 58 9.51 -16.02 5.79
N THR A 59 10.02 -17.25 5.84
CA THR A 59 9.25 -18.40 6.33
C THR A 59 8.96 -18.34 7.82
N LYS A 60 9.74 -17.60 8.62
CA LYS A 60 9.46 -17.36 10.05
C LYS A 60 8.11 -16.65 10.30
N HIS A 61 7.56 -16.02 9.29
CA HIS A 61 6.29 -15.32 9.39
C HIS A 61 5.08 -16.17 9.07
N LEU A 62 5.29 -17.36 8.47
CA LEU A 62 4.25 -18.22 7.95
C LEU A 62 3.68 -19.16 9.03
N GLY A 63 2.44 -19.57 8.79
CA GLY A 63 1.74 -20.53 9.63
C GLY A 63 0.69 -19.89 10.55
N PRO A 64 -0.01 -20.68 11.33
CA PRO A 64 -1.10 -20.21 12.19
C PRO A 64 -0.58 -19.28 13.30
N VAL A 65 -1.41 -18.33 13.72
CA VAL A 65 -1.10 -17.45 14.88
C VAL A 65 -1.01 -18.26 16.17
N VAL A 66 -1.87 -19.27 16.30
CA VAL A 66 -1.84 -20.22 17.42
C VAL A 66 -1.36 -21.57 16.89
N GLU A 67 -0.23 -22.03 17.38
CA GLU A 67 0.34 -23.32 16.98
C GLU A 67 -0.65 -24.47 17.20
N GLY A 68 -0.72 -25.40 16.25
CA GLY A 68 -1.65 -26.52 16.32
C GLY A 68 -3.11 -26.19 15.95
N SER A 69 -3.43 -24.96 15.58
CA SER A 69 -4.78 -24.60 15.13
C SER A 69 -5.18 -25.42 13.90
N VAL A 70 -6.41 -25.95 13.93
CA VAL A 70 -7.05 -26.62 12.80
C VAL A 70 -8.18 -25.75 12.28
N VAL A 71 -8.13 -25.35 11.03
CA VAL A 71 -9.15 -24.52 10.39
C VAL A 71 -9.95 -25.38 9.40
N PRO A 72 -11.24 -25.65 9.67
CA PRO A 72 -12.10 -26.34 8.71
C PRO A 72 -12.17 -25.55 7.41
N PHE A 73 -11.95 -26.23 6.28
CA PHE A 73 -11.91 -25.59 4.95
C PHE A 73 -10.86 -24.49 4.82
N GLY A 74 -9.78 -24.56 5.62
CA GLY A 74 -8.71 -23.56 5.63
C GLY A 74 -8.09 -23.40 4.26
N ALA A 75 -7.79 -22.14 3.89
CA ALA A 75 -7.10 -21.81 2.67
C ALA A 75 -5.65 -22.31 2.70
N ARG A 76 -5.21 -22.88 1.60
CA ARG A 76 -3.85 -23.43 1.45
C ARG A 76 -2.87 -22.32 1.10
N VAL A 77 -1.73 -22.32 1.77
CA VAL A 77 -0.61 -21.44 1.44
C VAL A 77 0.31 -22.19 0.46
N PRO A 78 0.46 -21.72 -0.80
CA PRO A 78 1.22 -22.42 -1.83
C PRO A 78 2.64 -22.77 -1.39
N GLY A 79 3.07 -24.01 -1.68
CA GLY A 79 4.41 -24.51 -1.34
C GLY A 79 4.62 -24.87 0.13
N THR A 80 3.58 -24.81 0.96
CA THR A 80 3.59 -25.19 2.38
C THR A 80 2.52 -26.24 2.70
N SER A 81 2.54 -26.78 3.91
CA SER A 81 1.48 -27.66 4.44
C SER A 81 0.37 -26.87 5.17
N TYR A 82 0.48 -25.56 5.26
CA TYR A 82 -0.43 -24.75 6.05
C TYR A 82 -1.82 -24.63 5.41
N ARG A 83 -2.85 -24.76 6.27
CA ARG A 83 -4.26 -24.53 5.97
C ARG A 83 -4.79 -23.55 7.02
N LEU A 84 -5.04 -22.32 6.63
CA LEU A 84 -5.28 -21.21 7.55
C LEU A 84 -6.64 -20.58 7.29
N ASP A 85 -7.13 -19.79 8.26
CA ASP A 85 -8.25 -18.90 7.98
C ASP A 85 -7.88 -17.92 6.84
N PRO A 86 -8.86 -17.42 6.08
CA PRO A 86 -8.59 -16.61 4.89
C PRO A 86 -7.78 -15.34 5.16
N VAL A 87 -7.89 -14.74 6.35
CA VAL A 87 -7.15 -13.52 6.70
C VAL A 87 -5.67 -13.84 6.89
N LYS A 88 -5.36 -14.87 7.67
CA LYS A 88 -3.97 -15.29 7.88
C LYS A 88 -3.36 -15.88 6.61
N ALA A 89 -4.12 -16.66 5.83
CA ALA A 89 -3.65 -17.18 4.55
C ALA A 89 -3.33 -16.03 3.56
N ALA A 90 -4.17 -15.01 3.49
CA ALA A 90 -3.93 -13.83 2.66
C ALA A 90 -2.63 -13.12 3.07
N TRP A 91 -2.38 -13.01 4.37
CA TRP A 91 -1.14 -12.45 4.89
C TRP A 91 0.08 -13.29 4.51
N ASP A 92 0.02 -14.61 4.68
CA ASP A 92 1.12 -15.53 4.38
C ASP A 92 1.44 -15.53 2.88
N ILE A 93 0.43 -15.67 2.02
CA ILE A 93 0.60 -15.65 0.56
C ILE A 93 1.15 -14.30 0.11
N GLY A 94 0.57 -13.19 0.58
CA GLY A 94 1.02 -11.85 0.23
C GLY A 94 2.46 -11.57 0.71
N CYS A 95 2.85 -12.12 1.88
CA CYS A 95 4.21 -12.03 2.38
C CYS A 95 5.20 -12.76 1.46
N THR A 96 4.89 -14.00 1.06
CA THR A 96 5.77 -14.78 0.16
C THR A 96 5.86 -14.15 -1.22
N VAL A 97 4.75 -13.74 -1.80
CA VAL A 97 4.68 -13.10 -3.12
C VAL A 97 5.56 -11.84 -3.19
N ARG A 98 5.50 -11.02 -2.15
CA ARG A 98 6.17 -9.72 -2.11
C ARG A 98 7.59 -9.76 -1.54
N TRP A 99 8.03 -10.89 -0.99
CA TRP A 99 9.27 -10.98 -0.23
C TRP A 99 10.50 -10.50 -1.01
N LEU A 100 10.65 -10.96 -2.24
CA LEU A 100 11.83 -10.70 -3.07
C LEU A 100 11.74 -9.40 -3.87
N ASP A 101 10.59 -8.73 -3.89
CA ASP A 101 10.38 -7.52 -4.69
C ASP A 101 10.53 -7.76 -6.21
N TYR A 102 10.17 -8.96 -6.67
CA TYR A 102 10.32 -9.43 -8.06
C TYR A 102 9.00 -9.49 -8.83
N ASN A 103 7.87 -9.46 -8.12
CA ASN A 103 6.56 -9.48 -8.74
C ASN A 103 6.31 -8.20 -9.56
N ASP A 104 5.23 -8.19 -10.33
CA ASP A 104 4.88 -7.12 -11.27
C ASP A 104 5.04 -5.70 -10.69
N THR A 105 5.13 -4.72 -11.59
CA THR A 105 5.27 -3.31 -11.19
C THR A 105 4.35 -2.43 -12.03
N TRP A 106 3.58 -1.57 -11.36
CA TRP A 106 2.81 -0.49 -11.96
C TRP A 106 3.50 0.84 -11.68
N LEU A 107 3.81 1.59 -12.74
CA LEU A 107 4.48 2.90 -12.65
C LEU A 107 3.54 4.01 -13.15
N ALA A 108 3.11 4.87 -12.23
CA ALA A 108 2.24 6.00 -12.50
C ALA A 108 2.54 7.14 -11.51
N ALA A 109 1.58 8.02 -11.21
CA ALA A 109 1.73 9.03 -10.15
C ALA A 109 2.00 8.37 -8.78
N GLU A 110 1.38 7.21 -8.52
CA GLU A 110 1.78 6.29 -7.44
C GLU A 110 2.34 5.00 -8.04
N TRP A 111 3.33 4.43 -7.39
CA TRP A 111 3.90 3.13 -7.75
C TRP A 111 3.22 2.02 -6.96
N GLY A 112 3.21 0.83 -7.52
CA GLY A 112 2.66 -0.30 -6.81
C GLY A 112 2.95 -1.62 -7.51
N HIS A 113 2.48 -2.69 -6.86
CA HIS A 113 2.57 -4.04 -7.35
C HIS A 113 1.16 -4.64 -7.29
N PRO A 114 0.37 -4.55 -8.37
CA PRO A 114 -1.02 -5.02 -8.33
C PRO A 114 -1.17 -6.51 -8.03
N SER A 115 -0.18 -7.34 -8.35
CA SER A 115 -0.18 -8.75 -7.96
C SER A 115 -0.08 -8.98 -6.45
N ASP A 116 0.24 -7.97 -5.65
CA ASP A 116 0.15 -8.01 -4.19
C ASP A 116 -1.27 -8.38 -3.69
N ASN A 117 -2.29 -8.14 -4.53
CA ASN A 117 -3.67 -8.52 -4.25
C ASN A 117 -3.90 -10.04 -4.30
N LEU A 118 -2.98 -10.81 -4.90
CA LEU A 118 -3.12 -12.25 -5.06
C LEU A 118 -3.25 -12.97 -3.72
N GLY A 119 -2.63 -12.44 -2.65
CA GLY A 119 -2.77 -12.99 -1.30
C GLY A 119 -4.24 -13.12 -0.87
N GLY A 120 -5.00 -12.04 -0.95
CA GLY A 120 -6.43 -12.03 -0.62
C GLY A 120 -7.27 -12.86 -1.59
N ILE A 121 -6.99 -12.74 -2.90
CA ILE A 121 -7.73 -13.44 -3.95
C ILE A 121 -7.62 -14.95 -3.78
N LEU A 122 -6.40 -15.49 -3.67
CA LEU A 122 -6.19 -16.93 -3.53
C LEU A 122 -6.72 -17.48 -2.21
N ALA A 123 -6.49 -16.78 -1.12
CA ALA A 123 -6.96 -17.22 0.20
C ALA A 123 -8.48 -17.35 0.23
N VAL A 124 -9.22 -16.36 -0.28
CA VAL A 124 -10.68 -16.40 -0.31
C VAL A 124 -11.17 -17.43 -1.33
N ALA A 125 -10.60 -17.46 -2.53
CA ALA A 125 -11.01 -18.40 -3.57
C ALA A 125 -10.81 -19.86 -3.16
N ASP A 126 -9.67 -20.18 -2.53
CA ASP A 126 -9.39 -21.55 -2.07
C ASP A 126 -10.28 -21.94 -0.88
N HIS A 127 -10.47 -21.06 0.11
CA HIS A 127 -11.39 -21.30 1.22
C HIS A 127 -12.81 -21.60 0.73
N LEU A 128 -13.34 -20.77 -0.15
CA LEU A 128 -14.67 -20.95 -0.72
C LEU A 128 -14.75 -22.24 -1.55
N SER A 129 -13.71 -22.57 -2.32
CA SER A 129 -13.65 -23.80 -3.11
C SER A 129 -13.65 -25.04 -2.20
N GLN A 130 -12.87 -25.04 -1.10
CA GLN A 130 -12.87 -26.13 -0.12
C GLN A 130 -14.25 -26.31 0.53
N LYS A 131 -14.90 -25.22 0.88
CA LYS A 131 -16.24 -25.23 1.48
C LYS A 131 -17.28 -25.76 0.50
N ARG A 132 -17.25 -25.31 -0.76
CA ARG A 132 -18.16 -25.77 -1.83
C ARG A 132 -17.98 -27.26 -2.11
N LEU A 133 -16.73 -27.73 -2.26
CA LEU A 133 -16.44 -29.14 -2.46
C LEU A 133 -16.95 -30.00 -1.32
N ALA A 134 -16.83 -29.56 -0.06
CA ALA A 134 -17.37 -30.28 1.08
C ALA A 134 -18.90 -30.33 1.09
N GLY A 135 -19.56 -29.34 0.49
CA GLY A 135 -21.02 -29.30 0.28
C GLY A 135 -21.49 -30.06 -0.98
N GLY A 136 -20.58 -30.63 -1.77
CA GLY A 136 -20.90 -31.31 -3.02
C GLY A 136 -21.02 -30.38 -4.25
N ASP A 137 -20.68 -29.10 -4.11
CA ASP A 137 -20.74 -28.12 -5.17
C ASP A 137 -19.40 -28.03 -5.94
N ALA A 138 -19.43 -27.52 -7.19
CA ALA A 138 -18.24 -27.26 -7.96
C ALA A 138 -17.38 -26.14 -7.33
N PRO A 139 -16.04 -26.26 -7.31
CA PRO A 139 -15.15 -25.22 -6.81
C PRO A 139 -15.20 -23.97 -7.71
N LEU A 140 -14.64 -22.86 -7.23
CA LEU A 140 -14.39 -21.69 -8.07
C LEU A 140 -13.36 -22.04 -9.17
N THR A 141 -13.54 -21.45 -10.33
CA THR A 141 -12.68 -21.72 -11.49
C THR A 141 -11.44 -20.86 -11.49
N LEU A 142 -10.40 -21.26 -12.23
CA LEU A 142 -9.23 -20.41 -12.48
C LEU A 142 -9.65 -19.09 -13.17
N ARG A 143 -10.66 -19.12 -14.05
CA ARG A 143 -11.22 -17.92 -14.67
C ARG A 143 -11.68 -16.91 -13.62
N THR A 144 -12.35 -17.34 -12.57
CA THR A 144 -12.80 -16.47 -11.47
C THR A 144 -11.61 -15.80 -10.77
N VAL A 145 -10.50 -16.52 -10.59
CA VAL A 145 -9.27 -15.97 -10.01
C VAL A 145 -8.65 -14.92 -10.94
N LEU A 146 -8.55 -15.20 -12.24
CA LEU A 146 -8.01 -14.27 -13.23
C LEU A 146 -8.86 -13.00 -13.33
N ASP A 147 -10.19 -13.13 -13.35
CA ASP A 147 -11.10 -11.98 -13.36
C ASP A 147 -10.88 -11.10 -12.12
N ALA A 148 -10.75 -11.69 -10.93
CA ALA A 148 -10.47 -10.95 -9.70
C ALA A 148 -9.09 -10.26 -9.74
N MET A 149 -8.07 -10.90 -10.32
CA MET A 149 -6.74 -10.30 -10.50
C MET A 149 -6.81 -9.09 -11.45
N ILE A 150 -7.50 -9.21 -12.59
CA ILE A 150 -7.64 -8.10 -13.55
C ILE A 150 -8.39 -6.94 -12.90
N MET A 151 -9.50 -7.20 -12.22
CA MET A 151 -10.25 -6.17 -11.51
C MET A 151 -9.40 -5.46 -10.45
N ALA A 152 -8.63 -6.20 -9.66
CA ALA A 152 -7.74 -5.61 -8.67
C ALA A 152 -6.64 -4.76 -9.31
N HIS A 153 -6.09 -5.18 -10.45
CA HIS A 153 -5.13 -4.43 -11.24
C HIS A 153 -5.69 -3.08 -11.70
N GLU A 154 -6.90 -3.11 -12.27
CA GLU A 154 -7.57 -1.91 -12.78
C GLU A 154 -7.95 -0.96 -11.65
N ILE A 155 -8.55 -1.43 -10.55
CA ILE A 155 -8.89 -0.59 -9.40
C ILE A 155 -7.64 0.11 -8.86
N GLN A 156 -6.58 -0.66 -8.60
CA GLN A 156 -5.32 -0.11 -8.09
C GLN A 156 -4.67 0.82 -9.10
N GLY A 157 -4.61 0.41 -10.37
CA GLY A 157 -3.94 1.14 -11.44
C GLY A 157 -4.62 2.46 -11.76
N VAL A 158 -5.94 2.47 -11.92
CA VAL A 158 -6.72 3.70 -12.23
C VAL A 158 -6.58 4.74 -11.13
N ILE A 159 -6.70 4.33 -9.85
CA ILE A 159 -6.49 5.27 -8.74
C ILE A 159 -5.06 5.81 -8.73
N ALA A 160 -4.07 4.97 -9.04
CA ALA A 160 -2.66 5.33 -9.05
C ALA A 160 -2.24 6.25 -10.21
N LEU A 161 -3.06 6.37 -11.29
CA LEU A 161 -2.71 7.20 -12.45
C LEU A 161 -2.50 8.66 -12.07
N GLU A 162 -3.36 9.21 -11.23
CA GLU A 162 -3.38 10.64 -10.89
C GLU A 162 -3.14 10.91 -9.40
N ASN A 163 -3.28 9.90 -8.54
CA ASN A 163 -3.18 10.06 -7.09
C ASN A 163 -1.88 9.49 -6.55
N SER A 164 -1.11 10.32 -5.86
CA SER A 164 0.12 9.90 -5.19
C SER A 164 -0.04 9.99 -3.66
N PHE A 165 -0.34 8.87 -3.03
CA PHE A 165 -0.45 8.74 -1.57
C PHE A 165 0.88 8.97 -0.87
N ASN A 166 1.98 8.67 -1.56
CA ASN A 166 3.33 8.94 -1.13
C ASN A 166 3.57 10.44 -0.81
N ARG A 167 2.97 11.36 -1.57
CA ARG A 167 3.11 12.80 -1.34
C ARG A 167 2.50 13.27 -0.02
N VAL A 168 1.56 12.51 0.53
CA VAL A 168 0.94 12.79 1.84
C VAL A 168 1.45 11.86 2.94
N GLY A 169 2.53 11.13 2.69
CA GLY A 169 3.19 10.27 3.68
C GLY A 169 2.56 8.89 3.87
N LEU A 170 1.56 8.53 3.06
CA LEU A 170 0.96 7.21 3.06
C LEU A 170 1.70 6.26 2.12
N ASP A 171 1.64 4.99 2.42
CA ASP A 171 2.23 3.96 1.57
C ASP A 171 1.25 3.51 0.49
N HIS A 172 1.78 3.16 -0.69
CA HIS A 172 0.98 2.69 -1.83
C HIS A 172 0.16 1.42 -1.53
N VAL A 173 0.49 0.67 -0.48
CA VAL A 173 -0.29 -0.51 -0.10
C VAL A 173 -1.71 -0.20 0.37
N ILE A 174 -2.07 1.08 0.55
CA ILE A 174 -3.49 1.48 0.68
C ILE A 174 -4.29 0.99 -0.54
N LEU A 175 -3.72 1.10 -1.74
CA LEU A 175 -4.36 0.67 -2.99
C LEU A 175 -4.54 -0.85 -3.04
N VAL A 176 -3.55 -1.61 -2.54
CA VAL A 176 -3.67 -3.06 -2.37
C VAL A 176 -4.82 -3.40 -1.41
N LYS A 177 -4.94 -2.69 -0.29
CA LYS A 177 -6.03 -2.92 0.65
C LYS A 177 -7.40 -2.65 0.02
N VAL A 178 -7.56 -1.53 -0.67
CA VAL A 178 -8.83 -1.15 -1.35
C VAL A 178 -9.19 -2.17 -2.42
N ALA A 179 -8.27 -2.49 -3.32
CA ALA A 179 -8.52 -3.44 -4.41
C ALA A 179 -8.79 -4.86 -3.87
N SER A 180 -8.00 -5.34 -2.91
CA SER A 180 -8.24 -6.64 -2.26
C SER A 180 -9.60 -6.69 -1.58
N THR A 181 -10.01 -5.61 -0.89
CA THR A 181 -11.34 -5.54 -0.26
C THR A 181 -12.45 -5.70 -1.30
N ALA A 182 -12.37 -4.95 -2.40
CA ALA A 182 -13.37 -4.97 -3.46
C ALA A 182 -13.55 -6.37 -4.07
N VAL A 183 -12.43 -6.98 -4.52
CA VAL A 183 -12.51 -8.28 -5.23
C VAL A 183 -12.80 -9.44 -4.29
N THR A 184 -12.34 -9.40 -3.04
CA THR A 184 -12.64 -10.46 -2.08
C THR A 184 -14.08 -10.39 -1.58
N ALA A 185 -14.66 -9.21 -1.39
CA ALA A 185 -16.09 -9.04 -1.12
C ALA A 185 -16.94 -9.61 -2.27
N LYS A 186 -16.59 -9.33 -3.53
CA LYS A 186 -17.25 -9.96 -4.70
C LYS A 186 -17.15 -11.48 -4.65
N LEU A 187 -15.97 -12.04 -4.41
CA LEU A 187 -15.78 -13.49 -4.31
C LEU A 187 -16.65 -14.11 -3.20
N MET A 188 -16.85 -13.41 -2.09
CA MET A 188 -17.73 -13.81 -0.99
C MET A 188 -19.22 -13.66 -1.33
N GLY A 189 -19.58 -13.05 -2.46
CA GLY A 189 -20.96 -12.86 -2.91
C GLY A 189 -21.62 -11.60 -2.38
N ALA A 190 -20.84 -10.54 -2.08
CA ALA A 190 -21.36 -9.26 -1.60
C ALA A 190 -22.38 -8.66 -2.58
N ASN A 191 -23.47 -8.13 -2.05
CA ASN A 191 -24.35 -7.24 -2.77
C ASN A 191 -23.74 -5.82 -2.81
N ARG A 192 -24.40 -4.89 -3.56
CA ARG A 192 -23.87 -3.53 -3.75
C ARG A 192 -23.66 -2.78 -2.43
N GLU A 193 -24.60 -2.85 -1.49
CA GLU A 193 -24.50 -2.19 -0.19
C GLU A 193 -23.35 -2.74 0.66
N GLN A 194 -23.20 -4.05 0.71
CA GLN A 194 -22.09 -4.71 1.40
C GLN A 194 -20.74 -4.33 0.79
N LEU A 195 -20.68 -4.23 -0.54
CA LEU A 195 -19.46 -3.84 -1.24
C LEU A 195 -19.08 -2.37 -0.96
N LEU A 196 -20.06 -1.45 -0.98
CA LEU A 196 -19.87 -0.06 -0.61
C LEU A 196 -19.43 0.08 0.85
N SER A 197 -20.06 -0.68 1.76
CA SER A 197 -19.64 -0.74 3.15
C SER A 197 -18.18 -1.19 3.28
N ALA A 198 -17.80 -2.31 2.65
CA ALA A 198 -16.44 -2.84 2.68
C ALA A 198 -15.42 -1.83 2.16
N LEU A 199 -15.68 -1.18 1.02
CA LEU A 199 -14.83 -0.17 0.43
C LEU A 199 -14.64 1.04 1.34
N SER A 200 -15.72 1.51 1.97
CA SER A 200 -15.65 2.63 2.92
C SER A 200 -14.74 2.32 4.10
N HIS A 201 -14.83 1.12 4.66
CA HIS A 201 -13.93 0.66 5.71
C HIS A 201 -12.49 0.55 5.23
N ALA A 202 -12.25 0.16 3.97
CA ALA A 202 -10.90 0.09 3.41
C ALA A 202 -10.21 1.46 3.32
N PHE A 203 -10.96 2.53 3.12
CA PHE A 203 -10.42 3.89 3.18
C PHE A 203 -10.32 4.42 4.61
N ALA A 204 -11.27 4.11 5.50
CA ALA A 204 -11.30 4.58 6.87
C ALA A 204 -10.27 3.90 7.79
N ASP A 205 -10.05 2.59 7.60
CA ASP A 205 -9.17 1.78 8.47
C ASP A 205 -7.70 2.16 8.30
N GLY A 206 -6.97 2.26 9.41
CA GLY A 206 -5.58 2.70 9.54
C GLY A 206 -4.67 2.41 8.35
N GLN A 207 -4.08 3.46 7.79
CA GLN A 207 -3.20 3.37 6.64
C GLN A 207 -1.74 3.20 7.07
N ALA A 208 -0.97 2.42 6.28
CA ALA A 208 0.46 2.31 6.50
C ALA A 208 1.17 3.63 6.14
N LEU A 209 2.04 4.10 7.02
CA LEU A 209 2.91 5.24 6.73
C LEU A 209 4.12 4.78 5.90
N ARG A 210 4.55 5.61 4.96
CA ARG A 210 5.65 5.29 4.05
C ARG A 210 7.03 5.30 4.71
N THR A 211 7.16 5.76 5.93
CA THR A 211 8.44 5.97 6.63
C THR A 211 9.36 4.74 6.65
N TYR A 212 8.80 3.53 6.64
CA TYR A 212 9.57 2.28 6.69
C TYR A 212 10.24 1.88 5.36
N ARG A 213 10.00 2.64 4.26
CA ARG A 213 10.62 2.37 2.96
C ARG A 213 11.91 3.17 2.72
N HIS A 214 12.24 4.08 3.61
CA HIS A 214 13.38 4.98 3.48
C HIS A 214 14.33 4.85 4.66
N ALA A 215 15.63 5.10 4.41
CA ALA A 215 16.62 5.15 5.47
C ALA A 215 16.29 6.31 6.44
N PRO A 216 16.49 6.14 7.74
CA PRO A 216 17.11 4.99 8.42
C PRO A 216 16.14 3.85 8.77
N ASN A 217 14.84 3.96 8.43
CA ASN A 217 13.77 3.08 8.89
C ASN A 217 13.50 1.88 7.95
N ALA A 218 14.22 1.79 6.83
CA ALA A 218 14.04 0.69 5.88
C ALA A 218 14.39 -0.66 6.52
N GLY A 219 13.49 -1.64 6.34
CA GLY A 219 13.66 -2.96 6.93
C GLY A 219 12.69 -3.98 6.33
N SER A 220 12.60 -5.16 6.94
CA SER A 220 11.80 -6.30 6.47
C SER A 220 10.30 -6.00 6.33
N ARG A 221 9.77 -4.95 7.00
CA ARG A 221 8.39 -4.51 6.80
C ARG A 221 8.06 -4.22 5.33
N LYS A 222 9.04 -3.74 4.55
CA LYS A 222 8.86 -3.51 3.11
C LYS A 222 8.35 -4.77 2.40
N SER A 223 8.87 -5.93 2.77
CA SER A 223 8.55 -7.21 2.13
C SER A 223 7.19 -7.78 2.55
N TRP A 224 6.70 -7.52 3.78
CA TRP A 224 5.42 -8.06 4.24
C TRP A 224 4.27 -7.05 4.29
N ALA A 225 4.53 -5.79 3.94
CA ALA A 225 3.50 -4.74 3.97
C ALA A 225 2.32 -5.02 3.03
N ALA A 226 2.57 -5.66 1.89
CA ALA A 226 1.53 -6.06 0.96
C ALA A 226 0.65 -7.18 1.53
N GLY A 227 1.25 -8.17 2.19
CA GLY A 227 0.52 -9.23 2.89
C GLY A 227 -0.37 -8.65 4.00
N ASP A 228 0.14 -7.68 4.79
CA ASP A 228 -0.66 -6.95 5.78
C ASP A 228 -1.85 -6.24 5.12
N ALA A 229 -1.64 -5.51 4.02
CA ALA A 229 -2.69 -4.78 3.33
C ALA A 229 -3.77 -5.71 2.73
N SER A 230 -3.35 -6.77 2.03
CA SER A 230 -4.24 -7.75 1.42
C SER A 230 -5.07 -8.50 2.47
N SER A 231 -4.45 -8.93 3.58
CA SER A 231 -5.15 -9.60 4.69
C SER A 231 -6.18 -8.69 5.37
N ARG A 232 -5.85 -7.41 5.55
CA ARG A 232 -6.82 -6.41 6.04
C ARG A 232 -8.00 -6.27 5.09
N GLY A 233 -7.75 -6.30 3.77
CA GLY A 233 -8.80 -6.29 2.75
C GLY A 233 -9.78 -7.45 2.93
N VAL A 234 -9.29 -8.67 3.13
CA VAL A 234 -10.11 -9.86 3.40
C VAL A 234 -10.93 -9.68 4.68
N ARG A 235 -10.32 -9.20 5.77
CA ARG A 235 -11.02 -8.96 7.04
C ARG A 235 -12.12 -7.94 6.91
N LEU A 236 -11.89 -6.83 6.20
CA LEU A 236 -12.88 -5.77 6.02
C LEU A 236 -14.03 -6.23 5.13
N ALA A 237 -13.75 -7.05 4.12
CA ALA A 237 -14.79 -7.70 3.33
C ALA A 237 -15.67 -8.62 4.22
N ASP A 238 -15.07 -9.48 5.05
CA ASP A 238 -15.82 -10.36 5.98
C ASP A 238 -16.69 -9.56 6.96
N ILE A 239 -16.19 -8.47 7.53
CA ILE A 239 -16.94 -7.59 8.43
C ILE A 239 -18.19 -7.01 7.72
N ALA A 240 -18.03 -6.51 6.51
CA ALA A 240 -19.15 -5.98 5.73
C ALA A 240 -20.16 -7.07 5.33
N MET A 241 -19.67 -8.28 5.00
CA MET A 241 -20.54 -9.43 4.73
C MET A 241 -21.39 -9.84 5.94
N ARG A 242 -20.95 -9.53 7.16
CA ARG A 242 -21.71 -9.73 8.41
C ARG A 242 -22.75 -8.65 8.68
N GLY A 243 -22.85 -7.65 7.79
CA GLY A 243 -23.84 -6.57 7.90
C GLY A 243 -23.35 -5.33 8.63
N GLU A 244 -22.03 -5.19 8.83
CA GLU A 244 -21.49 -3.97 9.44
C GLU A 244 -21.74 -2.76 8.53
N MET A 245 -22.10 -1.65 9.15
CA MET A 245 -22.51 -0.44 8.47
C MET A 245 -21.31 0.34 7.93
N GLY A 246 -21.34 0.71 6.65
CA GLY A 246 -20.29 1.52 6.01
C GLY A 246 -20.34 3.00 6.41
N ILE A 247 -19.37 3.76 5.87
CA ILE A 247 -19.13 5.19 6.13
C ILE A 247 -19.27 5.93 4.79
N PRO A 248 -20.46 6.44 4.41
CA PRO A 248 -20.71 7.00 3.08
C PRO A 248 -19.75 8.11 2.66
N GLY A 249 -19.54 9.11 3.50
CA GLY A 249 -18.67 10.25 3.22
C GLY A 249 -17.24 10.06 3.71
N VAL A 250 -16.64 8.88 3.56
CA VAL A 250 -15.30 8.57 4.10
C VAL A 250 -14.20 9.44 3.50
N LEU A 251 -14.33 9.88 2.26
CA LEU A 251 -13.38 10.74 1.57
C LEU A 251 -13.80 12.22 1.57
N SER A 252 -15.10 12.51 1.59
CA SER A 252 -15.65 13.86 1.52
C SER A 252 -15.99 14.49 2.88
N ALA A 253 -15.83 13.74 3.98
CA ALA A 253 -16.15 14.26 5.32
C ALA A 253 -15.25 15.43 5.73
N LYS A 254 -15.83 16.46 6.35
CA LYS A 254 -15.12 17.67 6.79
C LYS A 254 -13.93 17.41 7.72
N GLN A 255 -13.93 16.29 8.46
CA GLN A 255 -12.80 15.89 9.29
C GLN A 255 -11.52 15.63 8.47
N TRP A 256 -11.65 15.18 7.23
CA TRP A 256 -10.51 15.00 6.34
C TRP A 256 -9.84 16.32 5.97
N GLU A 257 -10.64 17.35 5.66
CA GLU A 257 -10.16 18.72 5.41
C GLU A 257 -9.46 19.29 6.66
N GLN A 258 -10.00 19.03 7.85
CA GLN A 258 -9.40 19.46 9.11
C GLN A 258 -8.06 18.75 9.38
N LEU A 259 -7.93 17.47 9.08
CA LEU A 259 -6.67 16.72 9.20
C LEU A 259 -5.62 17.23 8.22
N GLN A 260 -6.01 17.53 6.97
CA GLN A 260 -5.10 18.16 5.99
C GLN A 260 -4.64 19.53 6.46
N ALA A 261 -5.55 20.37 6.95
CA ALA A 261 -5.23 21.69 7.49
C ALA A 261 -4.34 21.61 8.74
N LEU A 262 -4.54 20.61 9.60
CA LEU A 262 -3.70 20.36 10.78
C LEU A 262 -2.30 19.90 10.38
N SER A 263 -2.20 18.98 9.41
CA SER A 263 -0.92 18.52 8.86
C SER A 263 -0.12 19.68 8.26
N LEU A 264 -0.78 20.54 7.49
CA LEU A 264 -0.16 21.73 6.92
C LEU A 264 0.33 22.70 8.01
N LYS A 265 -0.47 22.92 9.06
CA LYS A 265 -0.09 23.76 10.20
C LYS A 265 1.08 23.19 10.99
N LEU A 266 1.16 21.87 11.13
CA LEU A 266 2.28 21.19 11.77
C LEU A 266 3.56 21.29 10.94
N GLN A 267 3.46 21.15 9.61
CA GLN A 267 4.59 21.35 8.71
C GLN A 267 5.11 22.80 8.75
N VAL A 268 4.23 23.78 8.74
CA VAL A 268 4.60 25.20 8.85
C VAL A 268 5.27 25.49 10.20
N LYS A 269 4.77 24.93 11.30
CA LYS A 269 5.41 25.07 12.63
C LYS A 269 6.77 24.39 12.69
N ALA A 270 6.93 23.20 12.12
CA ALA A 270 8.21 22.50 12.08
C ALA A 270 9.24 23.27 11.24
N THR A 271 8.84 23.83 10.12
CA THR A 271 9.68 24.68 9.28
C THR A 271 10.08 25.98 10.01
N ALA A 272 9.15 26.62 10.72
CA ALA A 272 9.42 27.82 11.50
C ALA A 272 10.37 27.55 12.67
N LEU A 273 10.24 26.40 13.35
CA LEU A 273 11.14 25.96 14.40
C LEU A 273 12.55 25.66 13.87
N LEU A 274 12.65 25.02 12.69
CA LEU A 274 13.92 24.78 12.01
C LEU A 274 14.60 26.10 11.61
N LEU A 275 13.87 27.06 11.08
CA LEU A 275 14.37 28.38 10.73
C LEU A 275 14.81 29.17 11.97
N ALA A 276 14.08 29.06 13.09
CA ALA A 276 14.46 29.67 14.36
C ALA A 276 15.72 29.00 14.98
N ALA A 277 15.83 27.68 14.88
CA ALA A 277 17.03 26.96 15.32
C ALA A 277 18.25 27.31 14.45
N CYS A 278 18.10 27.44 13.13
CA CYS A 278 19.16 27.91 12.24
C CYS A 278 19.59 29.35 12.54
N SER A 279 18.64 30.25 12.82
CA SER A 279 18.95 31.64 13.17
C SER A 279 19.64 31.76 14.57
N LEU A 280 19.26 30.93 15.54
CA LEU A 280 19.94 30.83 16.83
C LEU A 280 21.35 30.26 16.70
N GLN A 281 21.58 29.30 15.83
CA GLN A 281 22.88 28.73 15.54
C GLN A 281 23.80 29.75 14.81
N LEU A 282 23.24 30.56 13.91
CA LEU A 282 23.94 31.67 13.26
C LEU A 282 24.28 32.81 14.25
N ALA A 283 23.38 33.12 15.19
CA ALA A 283 23.64 34.08 16.23
C ALA A 283 24.72 33.60 17.22
N ALA A 284 24.73 32.30 17.56
CA ALA A 284 25.80 31.72 18.39
C ALA A 284 27.16 31.70 17.68
N CYS A 285 27.20 31.51 16.36
CA CYS A 285 28.40 31.61 15.53
C CYS A 285 28.92 33.05 15.43
N SER A 286 28.03 34.06 15.46
CA SER A 286 28.43 35.48 15.44
C SER A 286 28.95 36.00 16.79
N CYS A 287 28.72 35.27 17.90
CA CYS A 287 29.22 35.58 19.23
C CYS A 287 30.62 34.99 19.54
N LEU A 288 31.33 34.39 18.57
CA LEU A 288 32.69 33.88 18.73
C LEU A 288 33.74 34.72 17.98
N PRO A 289 34.07 35.96 18.41
CA PRO A 289 35.15 36.73 17.81
C PRO A 289 36.54 36.35 18.33
N TYR A 290 36.68 35.33 19.17
CA TYR A 290 37.95 35.08 19.87
C TYR A 290 38.40 33.62 19.85
N LEU A 291 38.43 32.97 18.68
CA LEU A 291 39.27 31.77 18.55
C LEU A 291 39.75 31.56 17.08
N ASN A 292 40.98 31.99 16.92
CA ASN A 292 41.98 31.45 15.97
C ASN A 292 41.92 31.84 14.49
N ARG A 293 42.77 32.85 14.19
CA ARG A 293 43.37 33.03 12.87
C ARG A 293 44.16 31.79 12.46
N ARG A 294 43.56 30.93 11.69
CA ARG A 294 44.15 30.03 10.69
C ARG A 294 43.06 29.07 10.17
N SER A 295 42.32 29.48 9.20
CA SER A 295 41.61 28.56 8.33
C SER A 295 41.40 29.16 6.93
N THR A 296 41.54 28.33 6.00
CA THR A 296 41.68 28.52 4.55
C THR A 296 40.48 29.20 3.85
N PRO A 297 40.66 29.78 2.64
CA PRO A 297 39.66 30.63 1.97
C PRO A 297 38.36 29.95 1.50
N PHE A 298 38.17 28.66 1.80
CA PHE A 298 37.01 27.87 1.35
C PHE A 298 35.76 28.06 2.21
N SER A 299 35.91 28.37 3.49
CA SER A 299 34.78 28.53 4.42
C SER A 299 34.06 29.87 4.27
N THR A 300 34.75 30.91 3.84
CA THR A 300 34.16 32.26 3.71
C THR A 300 33.24 32.43 2.51
N ARG A 301 33.37 31.63 1.46
CA ARG A 301 32.50 31.67 0.29
C ARG A 301 31.14 31.02 0.51
N ILE A 302 31.07 29.99 1.36
CA ILE A 302 29.78 29.30 1.67
C ILE A 302 28.90 30.19 2.56
N PHE A 303 29.46 30.99 3.46
CA PHE A 303 28.69 31.85 4.37
C PHE A 303 28.11 33.11 3.71
N ALA A 304 28.70 33.60 2.61
CA ALA A 304 28.19 34.74 1.86
C ALA A 304 27.00 34.40 0.95
N GLU A 305 26.83 33.12 0.56
CA GLU A 305 25.74 32.67 -0.30
C GLU A 305 24.46 32.24 0.46
N ILE A 306 24.53 32.08 1.78
CA ILE A 306 23.40 31.59 2.62
C ILE A 306 22.57 32.76 3.20
N SER A 307 22.90 34.03 2.92
CA SER A 307 22.25 35.17 3.55
C SER A 307 20.92 35.60 2.89
N SER A 308 20.39 34.90 1.88
CA SER A 308 19.05 35.12 1.36
C SER A 308 18.18 33.89 1.57
N THR A 309 17.03 34.05 2.22
CA THR A 309 16.07 33.03 2.58
C THR A 309 15.57 32.19 1.38
N GLU A 310 15.60 32.72 0.16
CA GLU A 310 15.24 31.99 -1.06
C GLU A 310 16.31 30.99 -1.50
N LYS A 311 17.60 31.30 -1.31
CA LYS A 311 18.71 30.38 -1.67
C LYS A 311 18.86 29.20 -0.73
N CYS A 312 18.45 29.33 0.53
CA CYS A 312 18.42 28.19 1.48
C CYS A 312 17.41 27.13 1.06
N VAL A 313 16.25 27.53 0.56
CA VAL A 313 15.20 26.62 0.07
C VAL A 313 15.64 25.93 -1.23
N GLU A 314 16.26 26.64 -2.16
CA GLU A 314 16.79 26.06 -3.40
C GLU A 314 17.98 25.11 -3.15
N LEU A 315 18.86 25.39 -2.18
CA LEU A 315 19.95 24.49 -1.83
C LEU A 315 19.46 23.19 -1.16
N MET A 316 18.43 23.24 -0.32
CA MET A 316 17.81 22.04 0.23
C MET A 316 17.12 21.19 -0.85
N PHE A 317 16.39 21.81 -1.77
CA PHE A 317 15.78 21.10 -2.89
C PHE A 317 16.82 20.63 -3.93
N GLY A 318 17.89 21.38 -4.17
CA GLY A 318 18.98 21.03 -5.08
C GLY A 318 19.85 19.88 -4.58
N MET A 319 20.05 19.71 -3.28
CA MET A 319 20.79 18.56 -2.70
C MET A 319 20.01 17.24 -2.85
N PHE A 320 18.70 17.27 -2.77
CA PHE A 320 17.87 16.08 -3.01
C PHE A 320 17.81 15.71 -4.51
N SER A 321 17.87 16.68 -5.42
CA SER A 321 17.87 16.45 -6.87
C SER A 321 19.22 15.98 -7.41
N ARG A 322 20.37 16.34 -6.79
CA ARG A 322 21.70 15.97 -7.29
C ARG A 322 22.20 14.60 -6.86
N ARG A 323 21.57 13.93 -5.88
CA ARG A 323 21.95 12.56 -5.51
C ARG A 323 21.49 11.49 -6.50
N ASN A 324 20.65 11.83 -7.48
CA ASN A 324 20.17 10.87 -8.50
C ASN A 324 20.92 10.96 -9.84
N ARG A 325 22.07 11.66 -9.94
CA ARG A 325 22.84 11.80 -11.18
C ARG A 325 24.27 11.29 -11.13
N PHE A 326 24.60 10.36 -10.24
CA PHE A 326 25.91 9.68 -10.28
C PHE A 326 25.72 8.17 -10.12
N SER A 327 25.47 7.50 -11.23
CA SER A 327 26.04 6.20 -11.59
C SER A 327 25.57 5.77 -12.98
N THR A 328 26.06 6.45 -14.00
CA THR A 328 26.22 5.86 -15.34
C THR A 328 27.55 6.34 -15.90
N SER A 329 28.61 5.64 -15.58
CA SER A 329 29.82 5.62 -16.44
C SER A 329 30.46 4.24 -16.35
N ARG A 330 30.29 3.54 -17.45
CA ARG A 330 31.25 2.63 -18.15
C ARG A 330 32.33 1.97 -17.29
N THR A 331 32.32 0.66 -17.30
CA THR A 331 33.51 -0.07 -17.79
C THR A 331 33.08 -1.37 -18.44
N SER A 332 33.41 -1.49 -19.70
CA SER A 332 33.54 -2.74 -20.46
C SER A 332 34.72 -3.53 -19.89
N ASN A 333 34.57 -4.84 -19.66
CA ASN A 333 35.37 -5.90 -20.25
C ASN A 333 35.16 -7.25 -19.61
N SER A 334 34.81 -8.19 -20.46
CA SER A 334 35.44 -9.49 -20.74
C SER A 334 35.42 -10.59 -19.67
N HIS A 335 34.87 -11.71 -20.13
CA HIS A 335 35.25 -13.11 -19.87
C HIS A 335 35.03 -13.67 -18.45
N TRP A 336 34.16 -14.66 -18.38
CA TRP A 336 34.55 -16.07 -18.15
C TRP A 336 33.32 -16.97 -18.29
N ALA A 337 33.63 -18.14 -18.80
CA ALA A 337 32.86 -19.30 -19.21
C ALA A 337 31.83 -19.80 -18.20
#